data_a1d8e45d8b07dbbdd467e5ff67b19540
#
_entry.id   a1d8e45d8b07dbbdd467e5ff67b19540
#
_cell.length_a   1.000
_cell.length_b   1.000
_cell.length_c   1.000
_cell.angle_alpha   90.00
_cell.angle_beta   90.00
_cell.angle_gamma   90.00
#
_symmetry.space_group_name_H-M   'P 1'
#
loop_
_entity.id
_entity.type
_entity.pdbx_description
1 polymer ?
#
loop_
_entity_poly.entity_id
_entity_poly.type
_entity_poly.pdbx_seq_one_letter_code
_entity_poly.pdbx_strand_id
1 'polypeptide(L)'
;APSGGSGVYEYSIDGINWQASGNFTGLAPGNYDVYIRDANATDCYILLQTIQILPANALTANVSFTNISCNGLTDGTVSITDPQNGSGSYEYSIDNGTTWQGSGVFTGLPAGVYVVMMRDALEPGNSVTLTTITITEPAILSATVTWTNETMPGANDGTITVSAPAGGSGVYEYSINGMIWQASGVFTGLVPGFYQVFIRDANAPDCYINLMMVEIQAAGALTADVTSTDVTCFGGNDGSITISNPTGGSG
;
A
#
# COMPACT_ATOMS: atom_id res chain seq x y z
N ALA A 1 22.84 7.62 20.61
CA ALA A 1 23.23 7.21 21.95
C ALA A 1 22.48 5.91 22.28
N PRO A 2 23.14 4.91 22.90
CA PRO A 2 22.46 3.69 23.35
C PRO A 2 21.44 4.00 24.45
N SER A 3 20.40 3.17 24.55
CA SER A 3 19.34 3.30 25.56
C SER A 3 18.88 1.94 26.05
N GLY A 4 18.36 1.88 27.29
CA GLY A 4 17.93 0.65 27.95
C GLY A 4 19.01 0.04 28.86
N GLY A 5 18.72 -1.05 29.53
CA GLY A 5 19.64 -1.73 30.46
C GLY A 5 20.07 -0.90 31.66
N SER A 6 21.24 -1.17 32.18
CA SER A 6 21.83 -0.49 33.36
C SER A 6 22.37 0.92 33.06
N GLY A 7 22.48 1.29 31.78
CA GLY A 7 23.11 2.54 31.34
C GLY A 7 24.64 2.46 31.20
N VAL A 8 25.25 1.31 31.47
CA VAL A 8 26.67 1.05 31.23
C VAL A 8 26.80 0.02 30.12
N TYR A 9 27.52 0.37 29.05
CA TYR A 9 27.54 -0.43 27.82
C TYR A 9 28.94 -0.84 27.43
N GLU A 10 29.04 -2.00 26.80
CA GLU A 10 30.22 -2.47 26.10
C GLU A 10 29.90 -2.79 24.65
N TYR A 11 30.89 -2.67 23.82
CA TYR A 11 30.79 -2.82 22.35
C TYR A 11 31.77 -3.87 21.87
N SER A 12 31.40 -4.57 20.81
CA SER A 12 32.24 -5.55 20.13
C SER A 12 32.04 -5.48 18.62
N ILE A 13 33.06 -5.92 17.86
CA ILE A 13 33.00 -6.06 16.38
C ILE A 13 33.22 -7.51 15.93
N ASP A 14 33.27 -8.45 16.88
CA ASP A 14 33.44 -9.89 16.62
C ASP A 14 32.59 -10.77 17.54
N GLY A 15 31.83 -10.17 18.48
CA GLY A 15 31.02 -10.86 19.48
C GLY A 15 31.83 -11.55 20.59
N ILE A 16 33.17 -11.47 20.54
CA ILE A 16 34.09 -12.15 21.46
C ILE A 16 34.84 -11.15 22.33
N ASN A 17 35.43 -10.13 21.70
CA ASN A 17 36.24 -9.12 22.41
C ASN A 17 35.36 -7.88 22.65
N TRP A 18 35.22 -7.48 23.93
CA TRP A 18 34.36 -6.38 24.36
C TRP A 18 35.14 -5.25 24.98
N GLN A 19 34.74 -4.00 24.70
CA GLN A 19 35.35 -2.79 25.28
C GLN A 19 34.28 -1.74 25.62
N ALA A 20 34.59 -0.88 26.60
CA ALA A 20 33.68 0.19 27.02
C ALA A 20 33.59 1.34 25.98
N SER A 21 34.59 1.50 25.13
CA SER A 21 34.61 2.49 24.07
C SER A 21 33.92 1.95 22.83
N GLY A 22 32.99 2.71 22.26
CA GLY A 22 32.37 2.41 20.94
C GLY A 22 33.26 2.76 19.75
N ASN A 23 34.52 3.15 19.96
CA ASN A 23 35.47 3.52 18.91
C ASN A 23 36.49 2.40 18.67
N PHE A 24 36.44 1.81 17.48
CA PHE A 24 37.36 0.78 16.98
C PHE A 24 38.24 1.38 15.89
N THR A 25 39.56 1.30 16.02
CA THR A 25 40.51 1.89 15.08
C THR A 25 41.53 0.87 14.57
N GLY A 26 42.20 1.15 13.48
CA GLY A 26 43.21 0.26 12.89
C GLY A 26 42.65 -1.01 12.29
N LEU A 27 41.38 -0.98 11.90
CA LEU A 27 40.71 -2.14 11.30
C LEU A 27 41.21 -2.35 9.87
N ALA A 28 41.51 -3.59 9.52
CA ALA A 28 41.79 -3.99 8.16
C ALA A 28 40.47 -4.03 7.31
N PRO A 29 40.56 -3.98 5.99
CA PRO A 29 39.38 -4.25 5.16
C PRO A 29 38.76 -5.62 5.48
N GLY A 30 37.41 -5.63 5.61
CA GLY A 30 36.68 -6.85 6.00
C GLY A 30 35.29 -6.53 6.52
N ASN A 31 34.50 -7.58 6.79
CA ASN A 31 33.19 -7.47 7.41
C ASN A 31 33.31 -7.58 8.93
N TYR A 32 32.62 -6.71 9.64
CA TYR A 32 32.61 -6.64 11.10
C TYR A 32 31.16 -6.65 11.61
N ASP A 33 30.84 -7.62 12.45
CA ASP A 33 29.55 -7.70 13.13
C ASP A 33 29.59 -6.84 14.39
N VAL A 34 28.83 -5.74 14.38
CA VAL A 34 28.84 -4.75 15.47
C VAL A 34 27.79 -5.10 16.51
N TYR A 35 28.24 -5.30 17.73
CA TYR A 35 27.39 -5.67 18.88
C TYR A 35 27.45 -4.62 19.99
N ILE A 36 26.37 -4.59 20.77
CA ILE A 36 26.28 -3.88 22.03
C ILE A 36 25.77 -4.84 23.11
N ARG A 37 26.28 -4.70 24.34
CA ARG A 37 25.76 -5.37 25.53
C ARG A 37 25.70 -4.45 26.74
N ASP A 38 24.89 -4.84 27.71
CA ASP A 38 24.94 -4.26 29.07
C ASP A 38 26.16 -4.77 29.81
N ALA A 39 27.02 -3.89 30.31
CA ALA A 39 28.24 -4.26 31.02
C ALA A 39 27.95 -4.98 32.33
N ASN A 40 26.75 -4.77 32.94
CA ASN A 40 26.33 -5.43 34.18
C ASN A 40 25.53 -6.73 33.93
N ALA A 41 25.21 -7.04 32.65
CA ALA A 41 24.50 -8.26 32.23
C ALA A 41 25.10 -8.77 30.91
N THR A 42 26.28 -9.33 30.99
CA THR A 42 27.15 -9.66 29.83
C THR A 42 26.56 -10.71 28.87
N ASP A 43 25.57 -11.49 29.31
CA ASP A 43 24.85 -12.45 28.48
C ASP A 43 23.73 -11.77 27.63
N CYS A 44 23.40 -10.50 27.93
CA CYS A 44 22.42 -9.71 27.22
C CYS A 44 23.13 -8.85 26.16
N TYR A 45 23.32 -9.39 24.96
CA TYR A 45 23.90 -8.66 23.82
C TYR A 45 23.02 -8.75 22.60
N ILE A 46 23.13 -7.76 21.72
CA ILE A 46 22.44 -7.72 20.44
C ILE A 46 23.41 -7.36 19.30
N LEU A 47 23.21 -7.95 18.15
CA LEU A 47 23.83 -7.53 16.90
C LEU A 47 23.10 -6.27 16.43
N LEU A 48 23.84 -5.17 16.27
CA LEU A 48 23.31 -3.92 15.75
C LEU A 48 23.26 -3.97 14.23
N GLN A 49 24.38 -4.31 13.59
CA GLN A 49 24.52 -4.48 12.15
C GLN A 49 25.89 -5.09 11.79
N THR A 50 26.00 -5.59 10.56
CA THR A 50 27.28 -5.92 9.95
C THR A 50 27.77 -4.73 9.13
N ILE A 51 29.01 -4.28 9.36
CA ILE A 51 29.67 -3.18 8.62
C ILE A 51 30.82 -3.75 7.82
N GLN A 52 30.95 -3.35 6.56
CA GLN A 52 32.09 -3.64 5.72
C GLN A 52 33.07 -2.47 5.75
N ILE A 53 34.35 -2.72 6.12
CA ILE A 53 35.46 -1.81 5.89
C ILE A 53 36.10 -2.18 4.54
N LEU A 54 36.07 -1.24 3.60
CA LEU A 54 36.59 -1.45 2.27
C LEU A 54 38.09 -1.17 2.19
N PRO A 55 38.87 -1.85 1.32
CA PRO A 55 40.26 -1.50 1.05
C PRO A 55 40.37 -0.08 0.44
N ALA A 56 41.54 0.52 0.56
CA ALA A 56 41.86 1.72 -0.20
C ALA A 56 41.67 1.45 -1.71
N ASN A 57 40.96 2.35 -2.41
CA ASN A 57 40.54 2.18 -3.81
C ASN A 57 39.50 1.09 -4.07
N ALA A 58 38.77 0.63 -3.05
CA ALA A 58 37.63 -0.24 -3.26
C ALA A 58 36.57 0.46 -4.14
N LEU A 59 35.88 -0.35 -4.97
CA LEU A 59 34.79 0.13 -5.77
C LEU A 59 33.67 0.73 -4.90
N THR A 60 33.16 1.89 -5.26
CA THR A 60 32.04 2.55 -4.58
C THR A 60 31.08 3.15 -5.59
N ALA A 61 29.80 3.26 -5.24
CA ALA A 61 28.77 3.93 -6.03
C ALA A 61 27.60 4.36 -5.13
N ASN A 62 26.78 5.28 -5.61
CA ASN A 62 25.52 5.66 -4.96
C ASN A 62 24.42 4.71 -5.39
N VAL A 63 23.57 4.29 -4.46
CA VAL A 63 22.39 3.44 -4.73
C VAL A 63 21.14 4.16 -4.29
N SER A 64 20.17 4.24 -5.18
CA SER A 64 18.80 4.70 -4.90
C SER A 64 17.80 3.70 -5.46
N PHE A 65 16.60 3.68 -4.89
CA PHE A 65 15.54 2.78 -5.34
C PHE A 65 14.16 3.41 -5.13
N THR A 66 13.17 2.89 -5.85
CA THR A 66 11.75 3.22 -5.64
C THR A 66 10.99 1.95 -5.30
N ASN A 67 10.03 2.07 -4.40
CA ASN A 67 9.06 1.03 -4.11
C ASN A 67 8.03 0.92 -5.22
N ILE A 68 7.26 -0.16 -5.19
CA ILE A 68 6.13 -0.39 -6.09
C ILE A 68 5.04 0.64 -5.82
N SER A 69 4.49 1.22 -6.89
CA SER A 69 3.48 2.27 -6.80
C SER A 69 2.09 1.75 -6.41
N CYS A 70 1.71 0.57 -6.91
CA CYS A 70 0.41 -0.07 -6.64
C CYS A 70 0.58 -1.53 -6.27
N ASN A 71 -0.27 -2.05 -5.40
CA ASN A 71 -0.27 -3.47 -5.07
C ASN A 71 -0.38 -4.34 -6.33
N GLY A 72 0.51 -5.33 -6.44
CA GLY A 72 0.56 -6.29 -7.55
C GLY A 72 1.24 -5.79 -8.82
N LEU A 73 1.75 -4.55 -8.87
CA LEU A 73 2.59 -4.10 -9.97
C LEU A 73 4.05 -4.59 -9.80
N THR A 74 4.82 -4.41 -10.87
CA THR A 74 6.25 -4.69 -10.91
C THR A 74 6.97 -3.48 -11.50
N ASP A 75 6.82 -2.32 -10.86
CA ASP A 75 7.37 -1.04 -11.31
C ASP A 75 8.45 -0.47 -10.38
N GLY A 76 8.90 -1.26 -9.41
CA GLY A 76 10.04 -0.94 -8.58
C GLY A 76 11.30 -0.71 -9.42
N THR A 77 12.19 0.16 -8.94
CA THR A 77 13.45 0.47 -9.64
C THR A 77 14.63 0.47 -8.69
N VAL A 78 15.82 0.19 -9.23
CA VAL A 78 17.11 0.43 -8.58
C VAL A 78 17.97 1.24 -9.54
N SER A 79 18.64 2.27 -9.03
CA SER A 79 19.59 3.09 -9.80
C SER A 79 20.91 3.17 -9.05
N ILE A 80 22.00 2.81 -9.75
CA ILE A 80 23.38 2.85 -9.28
C ILE A 80 24.10 3.92 -10.10
N THR A 81 24.61 4.95 -9.40
CA THR A 81 25.23 6.13 -10.03
C THR A 81 26.57 6.43 -9.41
N ASP A 82 27.34 7.28 -10.07
CA ASP A 82 28.63 7.82 -9.61
C ASP A 82 29.61 6.71 -9.18
N PRO A 83 29.85 5.68 -10.02
CA PRO A 83 30.82 4.64 -9.70
C PRO A 83 32.22 5.24 -9.61
N GLN A 84 33.00 4.79 -8.62
CA GLN A 84 34.35 5.27 -8.36
C GLN A 84 35.33 4.11 -8.26
N ASN A 85 36.60 4.42 -8.52
CA ASN A 85 37.75 3.51 -8.47
C ASN A 85 37.71 2.40 -9.57
N GLY A 86 38.63 1.45 -9.54
CA GLY A 86 38.78 0.42 -10.57
C GLY A 86 39.26 0.97 -11.92
N SER A 87 38.94 0.26 -12.99
CA SER A 87 39.36 0.56 -14.37
C SER A 87 38.55 1.68 -15.04
N GLY A 88 37.41 2.08 -14.46
CA GLY A 88 36.46 3.03 -15.06
C GLY A 88 35.39 2.36 -15.94
N SER A 89 35.42 1.01 -16.07
CA SER A 89 34.40 0.21 -16.74
C SER A 89 33.73 -0.70 -15.72
N TYR A 90 32.40 -0.64 -15.63
CA TYR A 90 31.68 -1.28 -14.52
C TYR A 90 30.52 -2.14 -14.99
N GLU A 91 30.23 -3.18 -14.21
CA GLU A 91 29.02 -3.97 -14.32
C GLU A 91 28.33 -4.05 -12.96
N TYR A 92 27.01 -4.17 -13.01
CA TYR A 92 26.12 -4.11 -11.84
C TYR A 92 25.22 -5.32 -11.75
N SER A 93 24.91 -5.70 -10.52
CA SER A 93 24.02 -6.83 -10.19
C SER A 93 23.07 -6.42 -9.07
N ILE A 94 21.86 -7.00 -9.06
CA ILE A 94 20.88 -6.87 -7.96
C ILE A 94 20.47 -8.24 -7.39
N ASP A 95 21.10 -9.33 -7.85
CA ASP A 95 20.80 -10.73 -7.50
C ASP A 95 22.00 -11.44 -6.85
N ASN A 96 22.75 -10.67 -6.04
CA ASN A 96 23.95 -11.16 -5.34
C ASN A 96 25.04 -11.69 -6.29
N GLY A 97 25.21 -11.02 -7.43
CA GLY A 97 26.28 -11.35 -8.39
C GLY A 97 25.98 -12.56 -9.28
N THR A 98 24.73 -13.04 -9.34
CA THR A 98 24.34 -14.14 -10.23
C THR A 98 24.30 -13.68 -11.68
N THR A 99 23.70 -12.50 -11.94
CA THR A 99 23.69 -11.85 -13.27
C THR A 99 24.29 -10.46 -13.21
N TRP A 100 24.91 -10.02 -14.33
CA TRP A 100 25.60 -8.75 -14.42
C TRP A 100 25.22 -8.02 -15.71
N GLN A 101 25.09 -6.68 -15.61
CA GLN A 101 24.84 -5.81 -16.76
C GLN A 101 25.67 -4.52 -16.67
N GLY A 102 25.96 -3.88 -17.80
CA GLY A 102 26.72 -2.63 -17.86
C GLY A 102 25.92 -1.39 -17.47
N SER A 103 24.58 -1.46 -17.44
CA SER A 103 23.71 -0.37 -16.97
C SER A 103 23.50 -0.47 -15.47
N GLY A 104 23.66 0.66 -14.75
CA GLY A 104 23.32 0.78 -13.33
C GLY A 104 21.82 0.95 -13.06
N VAL A 105 20.97 0.91 -14.10
CA VAL A 105 19.51 1.10 -13.97
C VAL A 105 18.78 -0.23 -14.15
N PHE A 106 17.99 -0.58 -13.15
CA PHE A 106 17.11 -1.75 -13.13
C PHE A 106 15.68 -1.27 -12.94
N THR A 107 14.77 -1.75 -13.77
CA THR A 107 13.35 -1.37 -13.76
C THR A 107 12.47 -2.62 -13.81
N GLY A 108 11.18 -2.45 -13.53
CA GLY A 108 10.25 -3.56 -13.60
C GLY A 108 10.44 -4.57 -12.46
N LEU A 109 10.91 -4.11 -11.30
CA LEU A 109 11.24 -4.98 -10.18
C LEU A 109 10.00 -5.26 -9.31
N PRO A 110 9.71 -6.53 -8.99
CA PRO A 110 8.70 -6.88 -8.00
C PRO A 110 9.14 -6.53 -6.57
N ALA A 111 8.23 -6.63 -5.61
CA ALA A 111 8.56 -6.55 -4.19
C ALA A 111 9.53 -7.69 -3.83
N GLY A 112 10.56 -7.35 -3.05
CA GLY A 112 11.59 -8.32 -2.70
C GLY A 112 12.84 -7.70 -2.10
N VAL A 113 13.75 -8.55 -1.69
CA VAL A 113 15.07 -8.16 -1.19
C VAL A 113 16.09 -8.30 -2.32
N TYR A 114 16.89 -7.25 -2.52
CA TYR A 114 17.90 -7.18 -3.58
C TYR A 114 19.26 -6.89 -2.97
N VAL A 115 20.22 -7.74 -3.28
CA VAL A 115 21.63 -7.52 -2.92
C VAL A 115 22.29 -6.80 -4.09
N VAL A 116 22.56 -5.51 -3.91
CA VAL A 116 23.10 -4.64 -4.95
C VAL A 116 24.62 -4.71 -4.93
N MET A 117 25.21 -5.08 -6.06
CA MET A 117 26.64 -5.24 -6.22
C MET A 117 27.16 -4.48 -7.44
N MET A 118 28.43 -4.13 -7.43
CA MET A 118 29.16 -3.70 -8.62
C MET A 118 30.48 -4.43 -8.72
N ARG A 119 31.01 -4.56 -9.96
CA ARG A 119 32.34 -5.06 -10.24
C ARG A 119 33.03 -4.27 -11.33
N ASP A 120 34.33 -4.37 -11.35
CA ASP A 120 35.14 -3.89 -12.46
C ASP A 120 34.94 -4.82 -13.67
N ALA A 121 34.52 -4.28 -14.81
CA ALA A 121 34.27 -5.08 -16.02
C ALA A 121 35.56 -5.67 -16.64
N LEU A 122 36.71 -5.03 -16.42
CA LEU A 122 38.01 -5.52 -16.90
C LEU A 122 38.68 -6.46 -15.90
N GLU A 123 38.30 -6.38 -14.61
CA GLU A 123 38.79 -7.26 -13.53
C GLU A 123 37.58 -7.81 -12.75
N PRO A 124 36.82 -8.78 -13.29
CA PRO A 124 35.57 -9.25 -12.66
C PRO A 124 35.73 -9.85 -11.25
N GLY A 125 36.96 -10.24 -10.86
CA GLY A 125 37.29 -10.63 -9.50
C GLY A 125 37.28 -9.48 -8.49
N ASN A 126 37.39 -8.23 -8.95
CA ASN A 126 37.27 -7.02 -8.15
C ASN A 126 35.77 -6.61 -8.09
N SER A 127 35.06 -7.13 -7.10
CA SER A 127 33.64 -6.88 -6.90
C SER A 127 33.34 -6.48 -5.45
N VAL A 128 32.27 -5.73 -5.26
CA VAL A 128 31.81 -5.26 -3.95
C VAL A 128 30.28 -5.32 -3.84
N THR A 129 29.79 -5.67 -2.65
CA THR A 129 28.38 -5.44 -2.29
C THR A 129 28.25 -3.98 -1.85
N LEU A 130 27.43 -3.21 -2.58
CA LEU A 130 27.14 -1.83 -2.26
C LEU A 130 26.16 -1.72 -1.09
N THR A 131 25.07 -2.47 -1.19
CA THR A 131 24.02 -2.50 -0.14
C THR A 131 23.04 -3.64 -0.38
N THR A 132 22.20 -3.91 0.61
CA THR A 132 20.97 -4.71 0.46
C THR A 132 19.78 -3.81 0.66
N ILE A 133 18.84 -3.83 -0.27
CA ILE A 133 17.62 -3.04 -0.25
C ILE A 133 16.39 -3.94 -0.22
N THR A 134 15.26 -3.40 0.25
CA THR A 134 13.96 -4.06 0.17
C THR A 134 13.00 -3.16 -0.59
N ILE A 135 12.55 -3.62 -1.76
CA ILE A 135 11.44 -3.01 -2.49
C ILE A 135 10.15 -3.55 -1.90
N THR A 136 9.28 -2.66 -1.45
CA THR A 136 7.98 -2.99 -0.84
C THR A 136 6.84 -2.61 -1.77
N GLU A 137 5.69 -3.22 -1.58
CA GLU A 137 4.44 -2.83 -2.23
C GLU A 137 3.43 -2.29 -1.20
N PRO A 138 2.54 -1.35 -1.59
CA PRO A 138 1.47 -0.89 -0.72
C PRO A 138 0.45 -2.00 -0.50
N ALA A 139 -0.28 -1.94 0.63
CA ALA A 139 -1.38 -2.86 0.89
C ALA A 139 -2.49 -2.68 -0.15
N ILE A 140 -3.20 -3.78 -0.48
CA ILE A 140 -4.31 -3.76 -1.43
C ILE A 140 -5.41 -2.81 -0.97
N LEU A 141 -5.95 -2.03 -1.90
CA LEU A 141 -7.10 -1.15 -1.64
C LEU A 141 -8.34 -1.98 -1.31
N SER A 142 -9.12 -1.53 -0.34
CA SER A 142 -10.40 -2.13 0.02
C SER A 142 -11.33 -1.09 0.65
N ALA A 143 -12.64 -1.31 0.59
CA ALA A 143 -13.64 -0.51 1.28
C ALA A 143 -14.96 -1.28 1.40
N THR A 144 -15.86 -0.81 2.27
CA THR A 144 -17.22 -1.30 2.39
C THR A 144 -18.15 -0.43 1.58
N VAL A 145 -19.04 -1.04 0.80
CA VAL A 145 -20.06 -0.35 0.00
C VAL A 145 -21.44 -0.68 0.55
N THR A 146 -22.23 0.35 0.79
CA THR A 146 -23.64 0.24 1.16
C THR A 146 -24.47 1.17 0.24
N TRP A 147 -25.75 0.87 0.05
CA TRP A 147 -26.62 1.69 -0.81
C TRP A 147 -28.07 1.65 -0.35
N THR A 148 -28.83 2.61 -0.80
CA THR A 148 -30.28 2.65 -0.66
C THR A 148 -30.91 2.79 -2.03
N ASN A 149 -32.04 2.14 -2.24
CA ASN A 149 -32.85 2.25 -3.44
C ASN A 149 -33.67 3.55 -3.46
N GLU A 150 -34.31 3.85 -4.57
CA GLU A 150 -35.26 4.95 -4.70
C GLU A 150 -36.44 4.74 -3.73
N THR A 151 -36.85 5.80 -3.03
CA THR A 151 -37.91 5.71 -2.00
C THR A 151 -39.32 5.80 -2.59
N MET A 152 -39.51 6.56 -3.67
CA MET A 152 -40.78 6.71 -4.40
C MET A 152 -40.49 6.80 -5.89
N PRO A 153 -41.43 6.36 -6.77
CA PRO A 153 -41.24 6.43 -8.22
C PRO A 153 -40.87 7.83 -8.68
N GLY A 154 -39.71 7.99 -9.32
CA GLY A 154 -39.19 9.25 -9.82
C GLY A 154 -38.60 10.20 -8.81
N ALA A 155 -38.41 9.79 -7.54
CA ALA A 155 -37.73 10.59 -6.52
C ALA A 155 -36.24 10.81 -6.84
N ASN A 156 -35.60 9.83 -7.51
CA ASN A 156 -34.19 9.87 -7.87
C ASN A 156 -33.30 10.15 -6.64
N ASP A 157 -33.62 9.54 -5.51
CA ASP A 157 -33.01 9.77 -4.20
C ASP A 157 -32.17 8.58 -3.71
N GLY A 158 -31.86 7.66 -4.60
CA GLY A 158 -30.94 6.55 -4.32
C GLY A 158 -29.58 7.06 -3.84
N THR A 159 -28.92 6.27 -3.00
CA THR A 159 -27.60 6.61 -2.48
C THR A 159 -26.63 5.44 -2.58
N ILE A 160 -25.33 5.75 -2.71
CA ILE A 160 -24.22 4.80 -2.51
C ILE A 160 -23.26 5.44 -1.52
N THR A 161 -22.83 4.66 -0.51
CA THR A 161 -21.85 5.08 0.49
C THR A 161 -20.69 4.10 0.50
N VAL A 162 -19.48 4.61 0.27
CA VAL A 162 -18.23 3.89 0.40
C VAL A 162 -17.57 4.31 1.72
N SER A 163 -17.29 3.36 2.59
CA SER A 163 -16.80 3.59 3.94
C SER A 163 -15.69 2.61 4.32
N ALA A 164 -15.01 2.87 5.45
CA ALA A 164 -13.91 2.05 5.97
C ALA A 164 -12.84 1.73 4.89
N PRO A 165 -12.31 2.72 4.17
CA PRO A 165 -11.25 2.47 3.19
C PRO A 165 -9.97 2.00 3.88
N ALA A 166 -9.22 1.11 3.22
CA ALA A 166 -7.93 0.62 3.68
C ALA A 166 -6.99 0.35 2.50
N GLY A 167 -5.70 0.22 2.80
CA GLY A 167 -4.65 0.00 1.80
C GLY A 167 -4.10 1.30 1.19
N GLY A 168 -3.23 1.17 0.20
CA GLY A 168 -2.59 2.32 -0.46
C GLY A 168 -1.85 3.26 0.50
N SER A 169 -1.83 4.55 0.19
CA SER A 169 -1.18 5.61 0.99
C SER A 169 -2.02 6.14 2.16
N GLY A 170 -3.31 5.75 2.25
CA GLY A 170 -4.25 6.24 3.26
C GLY A 170 -5.04 7.49 2.84
N VAL A 171 -4.85 8.01 1.63
CA VAL A 171 -5.65 9.09 1.06
C VAL A 171 -6.44 8.56 -0.13
N TYR A 172 -7.76 8.73 -0.12
CA TYR A 172 -8.63 8.02 -1.05
C TYR A 172 -9.54 8.94 -1.84
N GLU A 173 -9.85 8.50 -3.05
CA GLU A 173 -10.91 9.04 -3.89
C GLU A 173 -11.81 7.90 -4.39
N TYR A 174 -13.07 8.25 -4.63
CA TYR A 174 -14.13 7.31 -4.98
C TYR A 174 -14.82 7.71 -6.26
N SER A 175 -15.31 6.73 -6.99
CA SER A 175 -16.08 6.94 -8.22
C SER A 175 -17.19 5.90 -8.35
N ILE A 176 -18.28 6.26 -9.04
CA ILE A 176 -19.36 5.33 -9.39
C ILE A 176 -19.45 5.09 -10.91
N ASN A 177 -18.44 5.55 -11.67
CA ASN A 177 -18.36 5.36 -13.13
C ASN A 177 -16.93 5.19 -13.66
N GLY A 178 -15.91 5.25 -12.77
CA GLY A 178 -14.50 5.17 -13.12
C GLY A 178 -13.91 6.39 -13.82
N MET A 179 -14.69 7.44 -14.08
CA MET A 179 -14.26 8.63 -14.82
C MET A 179 -14.20 9.88 -13.95
N ILE A 180 -15.21 10.09 -13.10
CA ILE A 180 -15.30 11.24 -12.20
C ILE A 180 -14.99 10.76 -10.79
N TRP A 181 -14.01 11.39 -10.14
CA TRP A 181 -13.50 11.02 -8.83
C TRP A 181 -13.73 12.14 -7.83
N GLN A 182 -14.04 11.77 -6.59
CA GLN A 182 -14.25 12.69 -5.47
C GLN A 182 -13.68 12.12 -4.17
N ALA A 183 -13.29 13.01 -3.25
CA ALA A 183 -12.76 12.60 -1.93
C ALA A 183 -13.84 12.07 -0.98
N SER A 184 -15.11 12.46 -1.19
CA SER A 184 -16.24 11.94 -0.41
C SER A 184 -16.66 10.57 -0.92
N GLY A 185 -16.79 9.58 -0.01
CA GLY A 185 -17.37 8.28 -0.34
C GLY A 185 -18.89 8.27 -0.46
N VAL A 186 -19.57 9.42 -0.36
CA VAL A 186 -21.04 9.52 -0.38
C VAL A 186 -21.52 10.07 -1.71
N PHE A 187 -22.38 9.30 -2.38
CA PHE A 187 -23.06 9.65 -3.62
C PHE A 187 -24.57 9.65 -3.36
N THR A 188 -25.23 10.73 -3.70
CA THR A 188 -26.67 10.93 -3.46
C THR A 188 -27.37 11.37 -4.73
N GLY A 189 -28.71 11.33 -4.75
CA GLY A 189 -29.48 11.74 -5.91
C GLY A 189 -29.35 10.78 -7.08
N LEU A 190 -29.13 9.50 -6.81
CA LEU A 190 -28.93 8.50 -7.85
C LEU A 190 -30.28 8.03 -8.42
N VAL A 191 -30.36 8.02 -9.72
CA VAL A 191 -31.49 7.43 -10.46
C VAL A 191 -31.40 5.90 -10.42
N PRO A 192 -32.50 5.18 -10.58
CA PRO A 192 -32.46 3.72 -10.77
C PRO A 192 -31.53 3.32 -11.92
N GLY A 193 -30.67 2.33 -11.67
CA GLY A 193 -29.68 1.88 -12.64
C GLY A 193 -28.47 1.19 -12.02
N PHE A 194 -27.52 0.82 -12.87
CA PHE A 194 -26.31 0.13 -12.48
C PHE A 194 -25.13 1.10 -12.35
N TYR A 195 -24.38 0.99 -11.26
CA TYR A 195 -23.23 1.82 -10.92
C TYR A 195 -22.03 0.95 -10.62
N GLN A 196 -20.92 1.15 -11.30
CA GLN A 196 -19.64 0.53 -10.95
C GLN A 196 -18.93 1.37 -9.91
N VAL A 197 -18.72 0.83 -8.72
CA VAL A 197 -18.12 1.54 -7.59
C VAL A 197 -16.63 1.24 -7.52
N PHE A 198 -15.83 2.31 -7.46
CA PHE A 198 -14.38 2.26 -7.44
C PHE A 198 -13.81 3.01 -6.25
N ILE A 199 -12.63 2.59 -5.83
CA ILE A 199 -11.74 3.34 -4.94
C ILE A 199 -10.37 3.45 -5.60
N ARG A 200 -9.69 4.58 -5.40
CA ARG A 200 -8.29 4.75 -5.77
C ARG A 200 -7.49 5.42 -4.66
N ASP A 201 -6.18 5.25 -4.73
CA ASP A 201 -5.23 6.03 -3.95
C ASP A 201 -5.11 7.42 -4.57
N ALA A 202 -5.40 8.48 -3.81
CA ALA A 202 -5.33 9.85 -4.31
C ALA A 202 -3.89 10.32 -4.59
N ASN A 203 -2.88 9.73 -3.90
CA ASN A 203 -1.47 10.00 -4.14
C ASN A 203 -0.87 9.21 -5.29
N ALA A 204 -1.57 8.15 -5.73
CA ALA A 204 -1.21 7.33 -6.88
C ALA A 204 -2.49 7.02 -7.70
N PRO A 205 -2.99 7.97 -8.51
CA PRO A 205 -4.31 7.88 -9.16
C PRO A 205 -4.49 6.70 -10.10
N ASP A 206 -3.39 6.13 -10.61
CA ASP A 206 -3.42 4.91 -11.42
C ASP A 206 -3.65 3.64 -10.60
N CYS A 207 -3.53 3.75 -9.25
CA CYS A 207 -3.83 2.68 -8.31
C CYS A 207 -5.30 2.71 -7.93
N TYR A 208 -6.13 2.02 -8.68
CA TYR A 208 -7.56 1.90 -8.42
C TYR A 208 -8.05 0.47 -8.53
N ILE A 209 -9.14 0.18 -7.84
CA ILE A 209 -9.86 -1.09 -7.97
C ILE A 209 -11.36 -0.84 -8.14
N ASN A 210 -12.02 -1.78 -8.84
CA ASN A 210 -13.46 -1.90 -8.84
C ASN A 210 -13.87 -2.69 -7.59
N LEU A 211 -14.62 -2.06 -6.69
CA LEU A 211 -15.13 -2.70 -5.47
C LEU A 211 -16.28 -3.65 -5.79
N MET A 212 -17.29 -3.14 -6.50
CA MET A 212 -18.46 -3.91 -6.94
C MET A 212 -19.34 -3.12 -7.89
N MET A 213 -20.28 -3.82 -8.51
CA MET A 213 -21.40 -3.20 -9.21
C MET A 213 -22.62 -3.15 -8.27
N VAL A 214 -23.25 -1.99 -8.17
CA VAL A 214 -24.46 -1.73 -7.38
C VAL A 214 -25.60 -1.45 -8.32
N GLU A 215 -26.76 -2.04 -8.06
CA GLU A 215 -28.03 -1.71 -8.69
C GLU A 215 -28.87 -0.86 -7.72
N ILE A 216 -29.18 0.37 -8.12
CA ILE A 216 -30.22 1.17 -7.47
C ILE A 216 -31.54 0.81 -8.14
N GLN A 217 -32.44 0.25 -7.38
CA GLN A 217 -33.74 -0.20 -7.87
C GLN A 217 -34.75 0.95 -7.82
N ALA A 218 -35.66 0.97 -8.81
CA ALA A 218 -36.80 1.87 -8.79
C ALA A 218 -37.82 1.43 -7.72
N ALA A 219 -38.40 2.40 -7.04
CA ALA A 219 -39.51 2.12 -6.13
C ALA A 219 -40.75 1.69 -6.92
N GLY A 220 -41.46 0.71 -6.40
CA GLY A 220 -42.77 0.31 -6.94
C GLY A 220 -43.81 1.40 -6.74
N ALA A 221 -44.68 1.64 -7.75
CA ALA A 221 -45.80 2.53 -7.58
C ALA A 221 -46.73 2.02 -6.46
N LEU A 222 -47.16 2.93 -5.61
CA LEU A 222 -48.18 2.59 -4.61
C LEU A 222 -49.52 2.30 -5.31
N THR A 223 -50.09 1.15 -5.02
CA THR A 223 -51.41 0.76 -5.48
C THR A 223 -52.20 0.15 -4.30
N ALA A 224 -53.50 0.28 -4.40
CA ALA A 224 -54.44 -0.38 -3.47
C ALA A 224 -55.79 -0.62 -4.16
N ASP A 225 -56.51 -1.59 -3.67
CA ASP A 225 -57.90 -1.80 -4.10
C ASP A 225 -58.80 -0.85 -3.33
N VAL A 226 -59.75 -0.22 -4.02
CA VAL A 226 -60.75 0.65 -3.44
C VAL A 226 -62.12 0.09 -3.75
N THR A 227 -62.92 -0.15 -2.74
CA THR A 227 -64.33 -0.56 -2.87
C THR A 227 -65.22 0.39 -2.08
N SER A 228 -66.45 0.59 -2.54
CA SER A 228 -67.41 1.43 -1.85
C SER A 228 -68.76 0.71 -1.76
N THR A 229 -69.52 1.05 -0.75
CA THR A 229 -70.92 0.70 -0.65
C THR A 229 -71.76 1.98 -0.60
N ASP A 230 -72.81 2.03 -1.39
CA ASP A 230 -73.72 3.18 -1.40
C ASP A 230 -74.57 3.22 -0.12
N VAL A 231 -75.17 4.35 0.16
CA VAL A 231 -76.15 4.47 1.24
C VAL A 231 -77.40 3.67 0.92
N THR A 232 -77.97 3.02 1.97
CA THR A 232 -79.08 2.11 1.80
C THR A 232 -80.43 2.84 1.50
N CYS A 233 -80.57 4.13 1.81
CA CYS A 233 -81.76 4.91 1.53
C CYS A 233 -81.43 6.42 1.31
N PHE A 234 -82.34 7.13 0.72
CA PHE A 234 -82.23 8.59 0.49
C PHE A 234 -82.06 9.34 1.81
N GLY A 235 -81.01 10.12 1.95
CA GLY A 235 -80.64 10.82 3.20
C GLY A 235 -79.91 9.97 4.24
N GLY A 236 -79.58 8.72 3.94
CA GLY A 236 -78.77 7.86 4.77
C GLY A 236 -77.30 8.31 4.84
N ASN A 237 -76.59 7.86 5.86
CA ASN A 237 -75.16 8.14 6.06
C ASN A 237 -74.36 6.87 6.37
N ASP A 238 -74.83 5.71 5.86
CA ASP A 238 -74.27 4.37 6.06
C ASP A 238 -73.42 3.87 4.86
N GLY A 239 -73.12 4.74 3.93
CA GLY A 239 -72.13 4.45 2.87
C GLY A 239 -70.74 4.23 3.44
N SER A 240 -69.92 3.37 2.83
CA SER A 240 -68.55 3.10 3.22
C SER A 240 -67.61 3.11 2.04
N ILE A 241 -66.30 3.39 2.35
CA ILE A 241 -65.16 3.20 1.45
C ILE A 241 -64.16 2.29 2.18
N THR A 242 -63.72 1.25 1.53
CA THR A 242 -62.69 0.37 1.99
C THR A 242 -61.50 0.40 1.08
N ILE A 243 -60.31 0.67 1.62
CA ILE A 243 -59.01 0.56 0.94
C ILE A 243 -58.34 -0.73 1.45
N SER A 244 -57.97 -1.60 0.53
CA SER A 244 -57.35 -2.90 0.87
C SER A 244 -56.20 -3.22 -0.10
N ASN A 245 -55.41 -4.24 0.28
CA ASN A 245 -54.29 -4.75 -0.51
C ASN A 245 -53.32 -3.68 -0.96
N PRO A 246 -52.79 -2.83 -0.06
CA PRO A 246 -51.78 -1.83 -0.48
C PRO A 246 -50.50 -2.55 -0.92
N THR A 247 -49.92 -2.15 -2.03
CA THR A 247 -48.66 -2.65 -2.60
C THR A 247 -47.82 -1.53 -3.14
N GLY A 248 -46.51 -1.77 -3.29
CA GLY A 248 -45.55 -0.77 -3.79
C GLY A 248 -44.83 0.01 -2.67
N GLY A 249 -44.11 1.04 -3.03
CA GLY A 249 -43.20 1.78 -2.14
C GLY A 249 -41.82 1.15 -2.05
N SER A 250 -40.99 1.68 -1.17
CA SER A 250 -39.67 1.13 -0.84
C SER A 250 -39.85 -0.06 0.10
N GLY A 251 -39.44 -1.26 -0.33
CA GLY A 251 -39.38 -2.46 0.51
C GLY A 251 -38.20 -2.43 1.49
#